data_5932d19c8a0d3ab1a4f23c5bd3d1e1f1
#
_entry.id   5932d19c8a0d3ab1a4f23c5bd3d1e1f1
#
_cell.length_a   1.000
_cell.length_b   1.000
_cell.length_c   1.000
_cell.angle_alpha   90.00
_cell.angle_beta   90.00
_cell.angle_gamma   90.00
#
_symmetry.space_group_name_H-M   'P 1'
#
loop_
_entity.id
_entity.type
_entity.pdbx_description
1 polymer ?
#
loop_
_entity_poly.entity_id
_entity_poly.type
_entity_poly.pdbx_seq_one_letter_code
_entity_poly.pdbx_strand_id
1 'polypeptide(L)'
;MLILALDTSGKMASCALLQDGVVLDLLQQDSQMDHSRLMLPLCEQLLQKHGLTFADVDVYAAVVGPGSFTGVRIGTAAVKGFSWAQDKPCAGVSSLQAMACGSTENGVLCCSLKARPVESFYALFQREDGFLIRLTEDKVGKDEEMEAAAERHGATVFLRDCQNAAGAAKAAWMQARSGKLQNCHEILPAYLRLSQAERLRKERMEQQ
;
A
#
# COMPACT_ATOMS: atom_id res chain seq x y z
N MET A 1 6.04 -0.69 19.88
CA MET A 1 5.01 -0.06 19.04
C MET A 1 4.41 -1.12 18.14
N LEU A 2 3.12 -1.34 18.28
CA LEU A 2 2.34 -2.32 17.52
C LEU A 2 1.62 -1.64 16.35
N ILE A 3 1.80 -2.15 15.14
CA ILE A 3 1.18 -1.64 13.91
C ILE A 3 0.26 -2.70 13.32
N LEU A 4 -0.98 -2.34 13.04
CA LEU A 4 -1.90 -3.13 12.20
C LEU A 4 -1.98 -2.46 10.82
N ALA A 5 -1.50 -3.15 9.79
CA ALA A 5 -1.55 -2.69 8.41
C ALA A 5 -2.53 -3.49 7.56
N LEU A 6 -3.18 -2.81 6.61
CA LEU A 6 -4.17 -3.36 5.70
C LEU A 6 -3.76 -3.08 4.25
N ASP A 7 -3.94 -4.08 3.39
CA ASP A 7 -3.87 -3.91 1.94
C ASP A 7 -5.07 -4.56 1.24
N THR A 8 -5.80 -3.74 0.53
CA THR A 8 -6.95 -4.09 -0.32
C THR A 8 -6.78 -3.56 -1.74
N SER A 9 -5.57 -3.14 -2.09
CA SER A 9 -5.27 -2.49 -3.37
C SER A 9 -5.20 -3.46 -4.57
N GLY A 10 -5.06 -4.77 -4.30
CA GLY A 10 -4.95 -5.84 -5.29
C GLY A 10 -6.13 -6.83 -5.23
N LYS A 11 -5.91 -8.03 -5.73
CA LYS A 11 -6.89 -9.15 -5.66
C LYS A 11 -6.99 -9.74 -4.27
N MET A 12 -5.89 -9.76 -3.55
CA MET A 12 -5.83 -10.27 -2.19
C MET A 12 -6.24 -9.17 -1.21
N ALA A 13 -7.07 -9.53 -0.23
CA ALA A 13 -7.21 -8.77 1.00
C ALA A 13 -6.15 -9.26 1.97
N SER A 14 -5.38 -8.39 2.57
CA SER A 14 -4.37 -8.78 3.56
C SER A 14 -4.32 -7.82 4.74
N CYS A 15 -4.02 -8.36 5.93
CA CYS A 15 -3.68 -7.59 7.11
C CYS A 15 -2.43 -8.18 7.78
N ALA A 16 -1.62 -7.33 8.39
CA ALA A 16 -0.38 -7.73 9.05
C ALA A 16 -0.21 -7.01 10.37
N LEU A 17 0.35 -7.74 11.34
CA LEU A 17 0.85 -7.18 12.60
C LEU A 17 2.36 -7.03 12.53
N LEU A 18 2.83 -5.86 12.95
CA LEU A 18 4.24 -5.59 13.10
C LEU A 18 4.47 -5.02 14.50
N GLN A 19 5.44 -5.55 15.22
CA GLN A 19 5.86 -5.04 16.52
C GLN A 19 7.35 -4.68 16.48
N ASP A 20 7.66 -3.43 16.82
CA ASP A 20 9.02 -2.90 16.92
C ASP A 20 9.92 -3.20 15.71
N GLY A 21 9.33 -3.09 14.50
CA GLY A 21 10.02 -3.29 13.22
C GLY A 21 10.00 -4.73 12.70
N VAL A 22 9.52 -5.69 13.50
CA VAL A 22 9.43 -7.11 13.13
C VAL A 22 7.98 -7.46 12.79
N VAL A 23 7.75 -8.04 11.61
CA VAL A 23 6.44 -8.57 11.23
C VAL A 23 6.17 -9.81 12.06
N LEU A 24 5.13 -9.77 12.90
CA LEU A 24 4.71 -10.89 13.73
C LEU A 24 3.91 -11.92 12.92
N ASP A 25 3.00 -11.42 12.07
CA ASP A 25 2.07 -12.28 11.33
C ASP A 25 1.46 -11.53 10.15
N LEU A 26 1.02 -12.30 9.14
CA LEU A 26 0.35 -11.84 7.94
C LEU A 26 -0.79 -12.79 7.62
N LEU A 27 -2.02 -12.29 7.58
CA LEU A 27 -3.15 -13.00 7.00
C LEU A 27 -3.50 -12.40 5.65
N GLN A 28 -3.78 -13.27 4.69
CA GLN A 28 -4.23 -12.85 3.35
C GLN A 28 -5.23 -13.84 2.78
N GLN A 29 -6.20 -13.31 2.06
CA GLN A 29 -7.27 -14.09 1.45
C GLN A 29 -7.63 -13.52 0.09
N ASP A 30 -7.91 -14.39 -0.89
CA ASP A 30 -8.49 -13.95 -2.16
C ASP A 30 -9.88 -13.35 -1.89
N SER A 31 -10.03 -12.08 -2.24
CA SER A 31 -11.25 -11.34 -1.92
C SER A 31 -12.42 -11.68 -2.84
N GLN A 32 -12.17 -12.35 -3.98
CA GLN A 32 -13.18 -12.53 -5.03
C GLN A 32 -14.01 -11.26 -5.29
N MET A 33 -13.37 -10.07 -5.12
CA MET A 33 -13.93 -8.72 -5.19
C MET A 33 -14.81 -8.28 -4.01
N ASP A 34 -14.81 -9.01 -2.89
CA ASP A 34 -15.60 -8.66 -1.68
C ASP A 34 -14.72 -8.23 -0.49
N HIS A 35 -13.79 -7.30 -0.75
CA HIS A 35 -12.87 -6.77 0.29
C HIS A 35 -13.63 -6.20 1.50
N SER A 36 -14.80 -5.61 1.30
CA SER A 36 -15.55 -4.95 2.36
C SER A 36 -16.05 -5.92 3.43
N ARG A 37 -16.43 -7.14 3.04
CA ARG A 37 -16.87 -8.18 3.97
C ARG A 37 -15.72 -8.89 4.66
N LEU A 38 -14.57 -8.99 4.00
CA LEU A 38 -13.43 -9.76 4.49
C LEU A 38 -12.55 -8.97 5.45
N MET A 39 -12.40 -7.66 5.25
CA MET A 39 -11.33 -6.90 5.89
C MET A 39 -11.44 -6.85 7.42
N LEU A 40 -12.63 -6.55 7.96
CA LEU A 40 -12.82 -6.49 9.41
C LEU A 40 -12.66 -7.86 10.08
N PRO A 41 -13.34 -8.94 9.61
CA PRO A 41 -13.11 -10.29 10.16
C PRO A 41 -11.66 -10.76 10.09
N LEU A 42 -10.94 -10.43 9.02
CA LEU A 42 -9.52 -10.80 8.87
C LEU A 42 -8.64 -10.08 9.91
N CYS A 43 -8.90 -8.81 10.18
CA CYS A 43 -8.22 -8.06 11.24
C CYS A 43 -8.53 -8.61 12.64
N GLU A 44 -9.81 -8.92 12.91
CA GLU A 44 -10.24 -9.53 14.18
C GLU A 44 -9.55 -10.88 14.40
N GLN A 45 -9.55 -11.74 13.38
CA GLN A 45 -8.89 -13.04 13.44
C GLN A 45 -7.39 -12.91 13.73
N LEU A 46 -6.72 -11.96 13.05
CA LEU A 46 -5.29 -11.72 13.24
C LEU A 46 -4.98 -11.26 14.67
N LEU A 47 -5.73 -10.28 15.17
CA LEU A 47 -5.57 -9.77 16.54
C LEU A 47 -5.86 -10.86 17.57
N GLN A 48 -6.97 -11.58 17.46
CA GLN A 48 -7.35 -12.66 18.39
C GLN A 48 -6.32 -13.77 18.45
N LYS A 49 -5.72 -14.15 17.31
CA LYS A 49 -4.64 -15.16 17.24
C LYS A 49 -3.44 -14.79 18.13
N HIS A 50 -3.22 -13.51 18.35
CA HIS A 50 -2.13 -12.98 19.19
C HIS A 50 -2.61 -12.52 20.58
N GLY A 51 -3.88 -12.77 20.94
CA GLY A 51 -4.45 -12.33 22.22
C GLY A 51 -4.60 -10.82 22.34
N LEU A 52 -4.71 -10.12 21.21
CA LEU A 52 -4.78 -8.67 21.10
C LEU A 52 -6.18 -8.21 20.67
N THR A 53 -6.46 -6.93 20.91
CA THR A 53 -7.64 -6.21 20.47
C THR A 53 -7.25 -4.99 19.65
N PHE A 54 -8.20 -4.32 19.02
CA PHE A 54 -7.92 -3.05 18.33
C PHE A 54 -7.35 -1.98 19.28
N ALA A 55 -7.73 -1.97 20.55
CA ALA A 55 -7.23 -1.00 21.53
C ALA A 55 -5.72 -1.12 21.81
N ASP A 56 -5.15 -2.29 21.60
CA ASP A 56 -3.72 -2.57 21.82
C ASP A 56 -2.84 -2.06 20.67
N VAL A 57 -3.44 -1.70 19.53
CA VAL A 57 -2.73 -1.20 18.35
C VAL A 57 -2.33 0.26 18.57
N ASP A 58 -1.06 0.58 18.32
CA ASP A 58 -0.52 1.94 18.44
C ASP A 58 -0.67 2.76 17.14
N VAL A 59 -0.59 2.10 15.99
CA VAL A 59 -0.66 2.74 14.66
C VAL A 59 -1.45 1.86 13.70
N TYR A 60 -2.39 2.47 12.96
CA TYR A 60 -3.10 1.81 11.87
C TYR A 60 -2.53 2.25 10.53
N ALA A 61 -2.33 1.31 9.59
CA ALA A 61 -1.81 1.64 8.28
C ALA A 61 -2.69 1.08 7.16
N ALA A 62 -2.86 1.84 6.09
CA ALA A 62 -3.51 1.38 4.88
C ALA A 62 -2.62 1.60 3.66
N VAL A 63 -2.65 0.65 2.73
CA VAL A 63 -2.22 0.90 1.37
C VAL A 63 -3.22 1.83 0.70
N VAL A 64 -2.75 3.04 0.37
CA VAL A 64 -3.58 4.12 -0.20
C VAL A 64 -3.57 4.18 -1.74
N GLY A 65 -2.88 3.24 -2.38
CA GLY A 65 -2.72 3.15 -3.84
C GLY A 65 -1.26 3.38 -4.27
N PRO A 66 -1.01 3.26 -5.58
CA PRO A 66 -1.94 2.96 -6.66
C PRO A 66 -2.48 1.52 -6.62
N GLY A 67 -3.65 1.28 -7.28
CA GLY A 67 -4.26 -0.05 -7.34
C GLY A 67 -5.75 -0.01 -7.66
N SER A 68 -6.48 -1.02 -7.20
CA SER A 68 -7.94 -1.11 -7.32
C SER A 68 -8.63 0.10 -6.71
N PHE A 69 -9.39 0.85 -7.51
CA PHE A 69 -10.08 2.07 -7.08
C PHE A 69 -11.05 1.83 -5.90
N THR A 70 -11.80 0.73 -5.94
CA THR A 70 -12.70 0.33 -4.87
C THR A 70 -11.93 -0.22 -3.67
N GLY A 71 -10.96 -1.09 -3.92
CA GLY A 71 -10.18 -1.72 -2.86
C GLY A 71 -9.44 -0.70 -2.00
N VAL A 72 -8.70 0.23 -2.60
CA VAL A 72 -7.98 1.30 -1.89
C VAL A 72 -8.92 2.11 -0.98
N ARG A 73 -10.14 2.41 -1.42
CA ARG A 73 -11.13 3.12 -0.60
C ARG A 73 -11.58 2.30 0.61
N ILE A 74 -11.76 1.00 0.45
CA ILE A 74 -12.19 0.10 1.54
C ILE A 74 -11.11 0.08 2.63
N GLY A 75 -9.85 -0.19 2.27
CA GLY A 75 -8.75 -0.21 3.24
C GLY A 75 -8.53 1.13 3.93
N THR A 76 -8.53 2.22 3.15
CA THR A 76 -8.39 3.58 3.71
C THR A 76 -9.54 3.92 4.65
N ALA A 77 -10.79 3.61 4.29
CA ALA A 77 -11.96 3.88 5.15
C ALA A 77 -11.92 3.05 6.45
N ALA A 78 -11.51 1.78 6.38
CA ALA A 78 -11.35 0.93 7.54
C ALA A 78 -10.31 1.51 8.52
N VAL A 79 -9.13 1.86 8.01
CA VAL A 79 -8.07 2.48 8.83
C VAL A 79 -8.49 3.82 9.42
N LYS A 80 -9.20 4.66 8.66
CA LYS A 80 -9.77 5.90 9.21
C LYS A 80 -10.73 5.61 10.39
N GLY A 81 -11.60 4.61 10.22
CA GLY A 81 -12.54 4.20 11.26
C GLY A 81 -11.83 3.68 12.52
N PHE A 82 -10.84 2.80 12.37
CA PHE A 82 -10.07 2.27 13.49
C PHE A 82 -9.26 3.36 14.21
N SER A 83 -8.53 4.19 13.45
CA SER A 83 -7.76 5.32 13.97
C SER A 83 -8.64 6.31 14.75
N TRP A 84 -9.79 6.65 14.20
CA TRP A 84 -10.75 7.55 14.85
C TRP A 84 -11.35 6.93 16.11
N ALA A 85 -11.80 5.67 16.04
CA ALA A 85 -12.46 4.99 17.16
C ALA A 85 -11.52 4.75 18.36
N GLN A 86 -10.23 4.57 18.10
CA GLN A 86 -9.20 4.28 19.12
C GLN A 86 -8.38 5.51 19.49
N ASP A 87 -8.62 6.67 18.87
CA ASP A 87 -7.82 7.89 19.05
C ASP A 87 -6.31 7.63 18.83
N LYS A 88 -5.98 6.91 17.77
CA LYS A 88 -4.61 6.50 17.42
C LYS A 88 -4.18 7.08 16.08
N PRO A 89 -2.88 7.37 15.87
CA PRO A 89 -2.36 7.82 14.59
C PRO A 89 -2.48 6.74 13.52
N CYS A 90 -2.41 7.17 12.26
CA CYS A 90 -2.40 6.27 11.12
C CYS A 90 -1.34 6.63 10.08
N ALA A 91 -1.13 5.72 9.11
CA ALA A 91 -0.19 5.87 8.02
C ALA A 91 -0.82 5.48 6.68
N GLY A 92 -0.76 6.37 5.70
CA GLY A 92 -1.01 6.05 4.30
C GLY A 92 0.27 5.57 3.62
N VAL A 93 0.24 4.40 3.00
CA VAL A 93 1.41 3.78 2.35
C VAL A 93 1.16 3.58 0.88
N SER A 94 2.10 3.99 0.02
CA SER A 94 2.05 3.65 -1.40
C SER A 94 2.17 2.14 -1.60
N SER A 95 1.36 1.57 -2.51
CA SER A 95 1.44 0.15 -2.89
C SER A 95 2.85 -0.21 -3.38
N LEU A 96 3.47 0.67 -4.16
CA LEU A 96 4.82 0.46 -4.69
C LEU A 96 5.87 0.52 -3.57
N GLN A 97 5.68 1.42 -2.59
CA GLN A 97 6.53 1.46 -1.40
C GLN A 97 6.34 0.22 -0.53
N ALA A 98 5.11 -0.27 -0.37
CA ALA A 98 4.84 -1.53 0.35
C ALA A 98 5.59 -2.70 -0.30
N MET A 99 5.58 -2.81 -1.64
CA MET A 99 6.36 -3.82 -2.36
C MET A 99 7.84 -3.71 -2.07
N ALA A 100 8.42 -2.52 -2.17
CA ALA A 100 9.82 -2.29 -1.88
C ALA A 100 10.17 -2.64 -0.43
N CYS A 101 9.34 -2.23 0.56
CA CYS A 101 9.55 -2.56 1.98
C CYS A 101 9.40 -4.07 2.27
N GLY A 102 8.59 -4.78 1.48
CA GLY A 102 8.41 -6.22 1.58
C GLY A 102 9.62 -7.03 1.13
N SER A 103 10.38 -6.52 0.13
CA SER A 103 11.59 -7.16 -0.39
C SER A 103 12.74 -7.15 0.62
N THR A 104 13.61 -8.15 0.52
CA THR A 104 14.88 -8.23 1.26
C THR A 104 16.10 -8.06 0.34
N GLU A 105 15.88 -7.96 -0.98
CA GLU A 105 16.95 -7.90 -1.97
C GLU A 105 17.60 -6.51 -1.99
N ASN A 106 18.92 -6.46 -1.99
CA ASN A 106 19.70 -5.22 -2.16
C ASN A 106 19.79 -4.85 -3.64
N GLY A 107 19.97 -3.55 -3.91
CA GLY A 107 20.10 -2.98 -5.26
C GLY A 107 19.00 -2.00 -5.59
N VAL A 108 18.90 -1.63 -6.85
CA VAL A 108 17.82 -0.78 -7.35
C VAL A 108 16.60 -1.64 -7.69
N LEU A 109 15.50 -1.39 -6.98
CA LEU A 109 14.24 -2.10 -7.10
C LEU A 109 13.31 -1.32 -8.04
N CYS A 110 12.84 -1.95 -9.09
CA CYS A 110 11.72 -1.46 -9.91
C CYS A 110 10.44 -2.14 -9.42
N CYS A 111 9.59 -1.40 -8.70
CA CYS A 111 8.29 -1.88 -8.24
C CYS A 111 7.22 -1.49 -9.24
N SER A 112 6.40 -2.44 -9.69
CA SER A 112 5.34 -2.18 -10.66
C SER A 112 4.06 -2.95 -10.39
N LEU A 113 2.93 -2.31 -10.72
CA LEU A 113 1.58 -2.87 -10.67
C LEU A 113 0.92 -2.69 -12.03
N LYS A 114 0.32 -3.74 -12.56
CA LYS A 114 -0.37 -3.65 -13.85
C LYS A 114 -1.59 -2.74 -13.77
N ALA A 115 -1.59 -1.68 -14.56
CA ALA A 115 -2.69 -0.73 -14.67
C ALA A 115 -3.65 -1.08 -15.79
N ARG A 116 -3.11 -1.47 -16.97
CA ARG A 116 -3.79 -1.91 -18.21
C ARG A 116 -2.84 -2.80 -19.01
N PRO A 117 -3.30 -3.42 -20.12
CA PRO A 117 -2.46 -4.34 -20.91
C PRO A 117 -1.06 -3.82 -21.27
N VAL A 118 -0.90 -2.52 -21.51
CA VAL A 118 0.37 -1.90 -21.92
C VAL A 118 0.81 -0.76 -21.01
N GLU A 119 0.18 -0.62 -19.83
CA GLU A 119 0.48 0.44 -18.86
C GLU A 119 0.67 -0.15 -17.48
N SER A 120 1.64 0.37 -16.73
CA SER A 120 1.91 0.02 -15.35
C SER A 120 2.00 1.25 -14.46
N PHE A 121 1.59 1.11 -13.21
CA PHE A 121 2.05 1.99 -12.13
C PHE A 121 3.45 1.53 -11.76
N TYR A 122 4.40 2.44 -11.53
CA TYR A 122 5.75 2.08 -11.16
C TYR A 122 6.44 3.15 -10.32
N ALA A 123 7.40 2.72 -9.53
CA ALA A 123 8.36 3.56 -8.83
C ALA A 123 9.66 2.79 -8.61
N LEU A 124 10.76 3.53 -8.47
CA LEU A 124 12.09 2.96 -8.22
C LEU A 124 12.56 3.31 -6.82
N PHE A 125 13.25 2.35 -6.23
CA PHE A 125 13.81 2.46 -4.88
C PHE A 125 15.24 1.90 -4.88
N GLN A 126 16.10 2.44 -4.03
CA GLN A 126 17.40 1.87 -3.69
C GLN A 126 17.29 1.18 -2.34
N ARG A 127 17.70 -0.09 -2.26
CA ARG A 127 17.88 -0.81 -1.00
C ARG A 127 19.35 -1.13 -0.78
N GLU A 128 19.84 -0.78 0.38
CA GLU A 128 21.20 -1.08 0.81
C GLU A 128 21.22 -1.31 2.32
N ASP A 129 21.69 -2.47 2.75
CA ASP A 129 21.86 -2.85 4.16
C ASP A 129 20.64 -2.55 5.06
N GLY A 130 19.44 -2.86 4.55
CA GLY A 130 18.17 -2.64 5.25
C GLY A 130 17.59 -1.23 5.13
N PHE A 131 18.34 -0.27 4.60
CA PHE A 131 17.83 1.06 4.28
C PHE A 131 17.11 1.07 2.94
N LEU A 132 16.01 1.79 2.86
CA LEU A 132 15.24 1.97 1.64
C LEU A 132 15.13 3.47 1.32
N ILE A 133 15.61 3.86 0.14
CA ILE A 133 15.53 5.22 -0.38
C ILE A 133 14.64 5.22 -1.61
N ARG A 134 13.67 6.12 -1.66
CA ARG A 134 12.84 6.31 -2.85
C ARG A 134 13.63 7.11 -3.89
N LEU A 135 13.74 6.58 -5.11
CA LEU A 135 14.42 7.24 -6.22
C LEU A 135 13.47 8.03 -7.12
N THR A 136 12.23 7.56 -7.27
CA THR A 136 11.21 8.24 -8.09
C THR A 136 9.87 8.29 -7.36
N GLU A 137 9.06 9.30 -7.68
CA GLU A 137 7.65 9.31 -7.29
C GLU A 137 6.87 8.19 -7.99
N ASP A 138 5.70 7.85 -7.46
CA ASP A 138 4.78 6.90 -8.08
C ASP A 138 4.28 7.47 -9.40
N LYS A 139 4.39 6.71 -10.47
CA LYS A 139 4.01 7.10 -11.83
C LYS A 139 3.08 6.08 -12.46
N VAL A 140 2.32 6.51 -13.45
CA VAL A 140 1.65 5.64 -14.42
C VAL A 140 2.19 5.98 -15.80
N GLY A 141 2.51 4.95 -16.58
CA GLY A 141 3.04 5.11 -17.92
C GLY A 141 3.04 3.80 -18.68
N LYS A 142 3.46 3.84 -19.94
CA LYS A 142 3.63 2.63 -20.73
C LYS A 142 4.72 1.74 -20.16
N ASP A 143 4.59 0.43 -20.39
CA ASP A 143 5.58 -0.54 -19.91
C ASP A 143 6.99 -0.21 -20.45
N GLU A 144 7.11 0.28 -21.69
CA GLU A 144 8.38 0.74 -22.28
C GLU A 144 9.01 1.93 -21.53
N GLU A 145 8.18 2.86 -21.02
CA GLU A 145 8.65 4.00 -20.22
C GLU A 145 9.16 3.54 -18.85
N MET A 146 8.48 2.57 -18.24
CA MET A 146 8.92 1.93 -17.00
C MET A 146 10.26 1.22 -17.21
N GLU A 147 10.38 0.42 -18.26
CA GLU A 147 11.62 -0.31 -18.58
C GLU A 147 12.79 0.65 -18.83
N ALA A 148 12.57 1.71 -19.62
CA ALA A 148 13.58 2.74 -19.83
C ALA A 148 13.96 3.50 -18.54
N ALA A 149 13.01 3.69 -17.61
CA ALA A 149 13.30 4.28 -16.32
C ALA A 149 14.10 3.31 -15.44
N ALA A 150 13.75 2.03 -15.43
CA ALA A 150 14.48 0.99 -14.71
C ALA A 150 15.95 0.89 -15.21
N GLU A 151 16.15 0.87 -16.52
CA GLU A 151 17.50 0.83 -17.14
C GLU A 151 18.32 2.06 -16.74
N ARG A 152 17.78 3.27 -16.88
CA ARG A 152 18.48 4.52 -16.52
C ARG A 152 18.93 4.58 -15.07
N HIS A 153 18.22 3.93 -14.16
CA HIS A 153 18.57 3.87 -12.73
C HIS A 153 19.36 2.61 -12.37
N GLY A 154 19.65 1.74 -13.33
CA GLY A 154 20.38 0.50 -13.09
C GLY A 154 19.61 -0.49 -12.24
N ALA A 155 18.31 -0.64 -12.48
CA ALA A 155 17.47 -1.58 -11.72
C ALA A 155 17.92 -3.02 -11.92
N THR A 156 18.18 -3.70 -10.81
CA THR A 156 18.62 -5.10 -10.77
C THR A 156 17.54 -6.05 -10.26
N VAL A 157 16.54 -5.51 -9.57
CA VAL A 157 15.43 -6.27 -8.98
C VAL A 157 14.10 -5.74 -9.51
N PHE A 158 13.25 -6.63 -10.01
CA PHE A 158 11.92 -6.29 -10.53
C PHE A 158 10.85 -6.96 -9.68
N LEU A 159 10.07 -6.14 -8.96
CA LEU A 159 8.93 -6.56 -8.15
C LEU A 159 7.64 -6.23 -8.90
N ARG A 160 6.81 -7.25 -9.14
CA ARG A 160 5.56 -7.07 -9.92
C ARG A 160 4.37 -7.65 -9.16
N ASP A 161 3.32 -6.86 -8.97
CA ASP A 161 2.03 -7.25 -8.39
C ASP A 161 2.14 -8.05 -7.07
N CYS A 162 3.16 -7.77 -6.24
CA CYS A 162 3.47 -8.51 -5.01
C CYS A 162 3.27 -7.71 -3.73
N GLN A 163 2.49 -6.62 -3.78
CA GLN A 163 2.15 -5.82 -2.60
C GLN A 163 1.34 -6.64 -1.58
N ASN A 164 1.57 -6.37 -0.31
CA ASN A 164 0.81 -6.94 0.79
C ASN A 164 0.93 -6.09 2.07
N ALA A 165 0.11 -6.42 3.06
CA ALA A 165 0.06 -5.68 4.32
C ALA A 165 1.37 -5.76 5.13
N ALA A 166 2.19 -6.80 4.98
CA ALA A 166 3.47 -6.89 5.70
C ALA A 166 4.46 -5.81 5.23
N GLY A 167 4.55 -5.59 3.91
CA GLY A 167 5.33 -4.49 3.36
C GLY A 167 4.77 -3.12 3.76
N ALA A 168 3.44 -2.98 3.80
CA ALA A 168 2.78 -1.76 4.28
C ALA A 168 3.09 -1.49 5.76
N ALA A 169 3.09 -2.52 6.62
CA ALA A 169 3.45 -2.39 8.04
C ALA A 169 4.90 -1.89 8.23
N LYS A 170 5.85 -2.44 7.45
CA LYS A 170 7.25 -1.98 7.46
C LYS A 170 7.37 -0.52 7.00
N ALA A 171 6.65 -0.13 5.95
CA ALA A 171 6.64 1.26 5.49
C ALA A 171 6.04 2.22 6.54
N ALA A 172 4.95 1.83 7.20
CA ALA A 172 4.34 2.58 8.29
C ALA A 172 5.30 2.72 9.49
N TRP A 173 6.05 1.65 9.82
CA TRP A 173 7.11 1.72 10.83
C TRP A 173 8.17 2.77 10.48
N MET A 174 8.62 2.83 9.25
CA MET A 174 9.58 3.84 8.79
C MET A 174 8.98 5.27 8.90
N GLN A 175 7.70 5.45 8.55
CA GLN A 175 7.01 6.73 8.72
C GLN A 175 6.92 7.13 10.20
N ALA A 176 6.56 6.21 11.09
CA ALA A 176 6.51 6.44 12.53
C ALA A 176 7.87 6.89 13.09
N ARG A 177 8.94 6.19 12.71
CA ARG A 177 10.31 6.52 13.11
C ARG A 177 10.79 7.89 12.63
N SER A 178 10.24 8.38 11.52
CA SER A 178 10.55 9.70 10.94
C SER A 178 9.54 10.79 11.32
N GLY A 179 8.59 10.52 12.22
CA GLY A 179 7.59 11.49 12.67
C GLY A 179 6.57 11.87 11.59
N LYS A 180 6.31 10.99 10.61
CA LYS A 180 5.44 11.24 9.45
C LYS A 180 4.08 10.54 9.56
N LEU A 181 3.64 10.21 10.78
CA LEU A 181 2.30 9.67 10.98
C LEU A 181 1.25 10.76 10.77
N GLN A 182 0.08 10.33 10.36
CA GLN A 182 -1.08 11.17 10.04
C GLN A 182 -2.19 10.94 11.06
N ASN A 183 -3.14 11.86 11.13
CA ASN A 183 -4.42 11.62 11.78
C ASN A 183 -5.44 11.02 10.78
N CYS A 184 -6.57 10.52 11.28
CA CYS A 184 -7.59 9.87 10.45
C CYS A 184 -8.22 10.78 9.37
N HIS A 185 -8.12 12.11 9.49
CA HIS A 185 -8.66 13.05 8.50
C HIS A 185 -7.71 13.26 7.32
N GLU A 186 -6.41 13.11 7.54
CA GLU A 186 -5.36 13.38 6.57
C GLU A 186 -5.09 12.22 5.61
N ILE A 187 -5.34 10.97 6.05
CA ILE A 187 -5.14 9.81 5.19
C ILE A 187 -6.19 9.77 4.07
N LEU A 188 -5.74 9.79 2.83
CA LEU A 188 -6.58 9.81 1.63
C LEU A 188 -6.08 8.84 0.58
N PRO A 189 -6.98 8.24 -0.23
CA PRO A 189 -6.58 7.45 -1.38
C PRO A 189 -5.75 8.27 -2.38
N ALA A 190 -4.65 7.70 -2.86
CA ALA A 190 -3.79 8.30 -3.88
C ALA A 190 -4.21 7.78 -5.27
N TYR A 191 -4.79 8.67 -6.07
CA TYR A 191 -5.23 8.35 -7.43
C TYR A 191 -4.25 8.91 -8.45
N LEU A 192 -3.43 8.04 -9.06
CA LEU A 192 -2.55 8.42 -10.17
C LEU A 192 -3.30 8.47 -11.52
N ARG A 193 -4.55 8.06 -11.53
CA ARG A 193 -5.41 8.09 -12.73
C ARG A 193 -6.79 8.62 -12.35
N LEU A 194 -7.41 9.31 -13.29
CA LEU A 194 -8.82 9.67 -13.18
C LEU A 194 -9.67 8.39 -13.14
N SER A 195 -10.75 8.42 -12.36
CA SER A 195 -11.76 7.37 -12.38
C SER A 195 -12.36 7.24 -13.80
N GLN A 196 -12.97 6.10 -14.08
CA GLN A 196 -13.64 5.91 -15.38
C GLN A 196 -14.71 6.98 -15.64
N ALA A 197 -15.45 7.37 -14.60
CA ALA A 197 -16.49 8.39 -14.70
C ALA A 197 -15.92 9.79 -15.01
N GLU A 198 -14.83 10.17 -14.34
CA GLU A 198 -14.15 11.46 -14.57
C GLU A 198 -13.53 11.52 -15.96
N ARG A 199 -12.97 10.41 -16.45
CA ARG A 199 -12.41 10.31 -17.78
C ARG A 199 -13.49 10.45 -18.87
N LEU A 200 -14.59 9.71 -18.74
CA LEU A 200 -15.74 9.81 -19.66
C LEU A 200 -16.35 11.21 -19.65
N ARG A 201 -16.37 11.87 -18.48
CA ARG A 201 -16.83 13.26 -18.39
C ARG A 201 -15.89 14.19 -19.14
N LYS A 202 -14.57 14.03 -18.98
CA LYS A 202 -13.57 14.86 -19.68
C LYS A 202 -13.67 14.67 -21.18
N GLU A 203 -13.76 13.43 -21.68
CA GLU A 203 -13.93 13.11 -23.10
C GLU A 203 -15.20 13.76 -23.70
N ARG A 204 -16.32 13.78 -22.96
CA ARG A 204 -17.55 14.46 -23.40
C ARG A 204 -17.43 15.98 -23.45
N MET A 205 -16.65 16.58 -22.55
CA MET A 205 -16.43 18.03 -22.52
C MET A 205 -15.47 18.49 -23.64
N GLU A 206 -14.56 17.64 -24.09
CA GLU A 206 -13.62 17.90 -25.18
C GLU A 206 -14.30 17.73 -26.59
N GLN A 207 -15.48 17.10 -26.67
CA GLN A 207 -16.26 16.90 -27.89
C GLN A 207 -17.35 17.98 -28.10
N GLN A 208 -17.51 18.92 -27.19
CA GLN A 208 -18.41 20.08 -27.25
C GLN A 208 -17.66 21.35 -27.62
#